data_672e69bdc9dddf93d4165eba1fbbe812
#
_entry.id   672e69bdc9dddf93d4165eba1fbbe812
#
_cell.length_a   1.000
_cell.length_b   1.000
_cell.length_c   1.000
_cell.angle_alpha   90.00
_cell.angle_beta   90.00
_cell.angle_gamma   90.00
#
_symmetry.space_group_name_H-M   'P 1'
#
loop_
_entity.id
_entity.type
_entity.pdbx_description
1 polymer ?
#
loop_
_entity_poly.entity_id
_entity_poly.type
_entity_poly.pdbx_seq_one_letter_code
_entity_poly.pdbx_strand_id
1 'polypeptide(L)'
;MLIHPRSKDRPFHLGPYPMEALPRDDRVLERERLSSPQWPAAQTPSEGLLARAADRYREIFARFAEGPAAPARAPLPEALAPRVADIKGGAHFMDASMVGICRLPDSAWLSDTPEAGHDFAVVILVEHARAPEPDNPAHGWTRNALGAIADMRAAEIVAVLAGHLRCMGFSARGHIAGHGALDLEKLAVLSGLAVRTGSTIAIPYLERRFSLAAVAKSASSGG
;
A
#
# COMPACT_ATOMS: atom_id res chain seq x y z
N MET A 1 -15.80 6.13 17.89
CA MET A 1 -15.54 5.23 16.74
C MET A 1 -16.83 5.13 15.95
N LEU A 2 -16.95 5.91 14.87
CA LEU A 2 -18.10 5.82 13.97
C LEU A 2 -17.83 4.63 13.03
N ILE A 3 -18.40 3.49 13.36
CA ILE A 3 -18.49 2.37 12.43
C ILE A 3 -19.51 2.81 11.38
N HIS A 4 -19.02 3.30 10.24
CA HIS A 4 -19.89 3.46 9.09
C HIS A 4 -20.23 2.05 8.59
N PRO A 5 -21.49 1.62 8.62
CA PRO A 5 -21.87 0.35 8.04
C PRO A 5 -21.45 0.37 6.57
N ARG A 6 -20.80 -0.69 6.11
CA ARG A 6 -20.54 -0.91 4.68
C ARG A 6 -21.89 -0.80 3.98
N SER A 7 -22.13 0.32 3.33
CA SER A 7 -23.37 0.45 2.55
C SER A 7 -23.32 -0.55 1.42
N LYS A 8 -24.32 -1.43 1.34
CA LYS A 8 -24.43 -2.42 0.25
C LYS A 8 -24.53 -1.74 -1.12
N ASP A 9 -24.92 -0.47 -1.13
CA ASP A 9 -25.10 0.34 -2.34
C ASP A 9 -23.81 1.06 -2.78
N ARG A 10 -22.76 1.06 -1.95
CA ARG A 10 -21.47 1.66 -2.30
C ARG A 10 -20.65 0.70 -3.18
N PRO A 11 -20.18 1.14 -4.36
CA PRO A 11 -19.32 0.31 -5.20
C PRO A 11 -18.12 -0.25 -4.42
N PHE A 12 -17.86 -1.54 -4.56
CA PHE A 12 -16.88 -2.26 -3.74
C PHE A 12 -15.46 -1.70 -3.85
N HIS A 13 -15.07 -1.22 -5.05
CA HIS A 13 -13.74 -0.63 -5.30
C HIS A 13 -13.48 0.71 -4.61
N LEU A 14 -14.51 1.34 -4.03
CA LEU A 14 -14.35 2.56 -3.24
C LEU A 14 -13.97 2.29 -1.78
N GLY A 15 -13.97 1.02 -1.37
CA GLY A 15 -13.58 0.60 -0.04
C GLY A 15 -14.52 1.03 1.08
N PRO A 16 -14.15 0.76 2.34
CA PRO A 16 -15.04 0.94 3.50
C PRO A 16 -15.11 2.38 4.04
N TYR A 17 -14.18 3.27 3.68
CA TYR A 17 -14.12 4.62 4.23
C TYR A 17 -14.98 5.61 3.43
N PRO A 18 -15.49 6.68 4.07
CA PRO A 18 -16.37 7.67 3.41
C PRO A 18 -15.72 8.35 2.21
N MET A 19 -14.42 8.58 2.27
CA MET A 19 -13.64 9.21 1.21
C MET A 19 -12.64 8.23 0.64
N GLU A 20 -12.60 8.12 -0.68
CA GLU A 20 -11.64 7.31 -1.41
C GLU A 20 -10.26 8.00 -1.49
N ALA A 21 -10.28 9.31 -1.70
CA ALA A 21 -9.10 10.14 -1.76
C ALA A 21 -9.40 11.54 -1.21
N LEU A 22 -8.38 12.15 -0.62
CA LEU A 22 -8.44 13.52 -0.14
C LEU A 22 -8.47 14.51 -1.32
N PRO A 23 -9.14 15.67 -1.17
CA PRO A 23 -8.98 16.77 -2.10
C PRO A 23 -7.50 17.12 -2.28
N ARG A 24 -7.08 17.31 -3.53
CA ARG A 24 -5.68 17.55 -3.88
C ARG A 24 -5.49 19.00 -4.27
N ASP A 25 -4.50 19.65 -3.65
CA ASP A 25 -3.96 20.93 -4.09
C ASP A 25 -2.75 20.65 -5.00
N ASP A 26 -2.81 21.10 -6.25
CA ASP A 26 -1.75 20.85 -7.24
C ASP A 26 -0.37 21.39 -6.79
N ARG A 27 -0.34 22.49 -6.03
CA ARG A 27 0.90 23.03 -5.47
C ARG A 27 1.52 22.09 -4.42
N VAL A 28 0.67 21.47 -3.60
CA VAL A 28 1.11 20.49 -2.59
C VAL A 28 1.64 19.25 -3.29
N LEU A 29 0.93 18.76 -4.31
CA LEU A 29 1.36 17.59 -5.08
C LEU A 29 2.67 17.85 -5.82
N GLU A 30 2.83 19.04 -6.42
CA GLU A 30 4.05 19.39 -7.12
C GLU A 30 5.24 19.50 -6.15
N ARG A 31 5.05 20.10 -4.99
CA ARG A 31 6.07 20.14 -3.93
C ARG A 31 6.47 18.74 -3.50
N GLU A 32 5.50 17.86 -3.30
CA GLU A 32 5.77 16.47 -2.91
C GLU A 32 6.51 15.71 -4.02
N ARG A 33 6.17 15.91 -5.30
CA ARG A 33 6.89 15.33 -6.44
C ARG A 33 8.34 15.76 -6.52
N LEU A 34 8.63 17.03 -6.23
CA LEU A 34 9.98 17.59 -6.31
C LEU A 34 10.83 17.38 -5.05
N SER A 35 10.23 17.01 -3.93
CA SER A 35 10.96 16.74 -2.69
C SER A 35 11.87 15.51 -2.83
N SER A 36 12.99 15.50 -2.11
CA SER A 36 13.81 14.29 -1.99
C SER A 36 13.06 13.18 -1.27
N PRO A 37 13.33 11.90 -1.56
CA PRO A 37 12.69 10.79 -0.88
C PRO A 37 13.12 10.74 0.59
N GLN A 38 12.22 10.34 1.46
CA GLN A 38 12.52 10.15 2.87
C GLN A 38 12.79 8.66 3.13
N TRP A 39 13.98 8.39 3.64
CA TRP A 39 14.32 7.04 4.07
C TRP A 39 13.47 6.64 5.27
N PRO A 40 12.86 5.45 5.25
CA PRO A 40 12.14 4.97 6.42
C PRO A 40 13.07 4.85 7.61
N ALA A 41 12.55 5.10 8.81
CA ALA A 41 13.31 4.84 10.03
C ALA A 41 13.75 3.37 10.07
N ALA A 42 14.94 3.12 10.60
CA ALA A 42 15.44 1.76 10.79
C ALA A 42 14.41 0.94 11.59
N GLN A 43 14.05 -0.21 11.05
CA GLN A 43 13.10 -1.09 11.73
C GLN A 43 13.77 -1.69 12.96
N THR A 44 13.18 -1.45 14.11
CA THR A 44 13.57 -2.14 15.35
C THR A 44 12.94 -3.54 15.32
N PRO A 45 13.69 -4.60 15.72
CA PRO A 45 13.12 -5.93 15.83
C PRO A 45 11.85 -5.92 16.69
N SER A 46 10.81 -6.55 16.22
CA SER A 46 9.55 -6.59 16.93
C SER A 46 9.66 -7.34 18.27
N GLU A 47 9.09 -6.76 19.31
CA GLU A 47 8.98 -7.41 20.61
C GLU A 47 7.78 -8.36 20.66
N GLY A 48 7.98 -9.52 21.28
CA GLY A 48 6.93 -10.54 21.45
C GLY A 48 6.92 -11.63 20.37
N LEU A 49 6.41 -12.79 20.76
CA LEU A 49 6.45 -13.99 19.90
C LEU A 49 5.54 -13.85 18.67
N LEU A 50 4.37 -13.28 18.84
CA LEU A 50 3.43 -13.07 17.74
C LEU A 50 3.99 -12.08 16.71
N ALA A 51 4.57 -10.97 17.16
CA ALA A 51 5.16 -9.97 16.28
C ALA A 51 6.33 -10.54 15.49
N ARG A 52 7.21 -11.31 16.14
CA ARG A 52 8.32 -12.00 15.45
C ARG A 52 7.85 -13.05 14.44
N ALA A 53 6.74 -13.74 14.73
CA ALA A 53 6.14 -14.64 13.77
C ALA A 53 5.61 -13.88 12.55
N ALA A 54 4.92 -12.76 12.75
CA ALA A 54 4.45 -11.90 11.67
C ALA A 54 5.62 -11.37 10.80
N ASP A 55 6.72 -10.93 11.42
CA ASP A 55 7.92 -10.49 10.68
C ASP A 55 8.48 -11.58 9.77
N ARG A 56 8.54 -12.83 10.24
CA ARG A 56 8.97 -13.96 9.40
C ARG A 56 8.09 -14.18 8.18
N TYR A 57 6.76 -14.09 8.35
CA TYR A 57 5.84 -14.21 7.22
C TYR A 57 5.93 -13.02 6.28
N ARG A 58 6.12 -11.81 6.79
CA ARG A 58 6.40 -10.63 5.97
C ARG A 58 7.62 -10.83 5.06
N GLU A 59 8.72 -11.38 5.59
CA GLU A 59 9.93 -11.71 4.81
C GLU A 59 9.68 -12.80 3.76
N ILE A 60 8.80 -13.76 4.05
CA ILE A 60 8.40 -14.77 3.06
C ILE A 60 7.64 -14.09 1.91
N PHE A 61 6.66 -13.24 2.22
CA PHE A 61 5.91 -12.51 1.19
C PHE A 61 6.81 -11.58 0.36
N ALA A 62 7.83 -10.98 0.97
CA ALA A 62 8.80 -10.15 0.27
C ALA A 62 9.48 -10.89 -0.90
N ARG A 63 9.74 -12.20 -0.76
CA ARG A 63 10.34 -13.03 -1.82
C ARG A 63 9.42 -13.21 -3.04
N PHE A 64 8.11 -13.05 -2.87
CA PHE A 64 7.12 -13.15 -3.93
C PHE A 64 6.72 -11.77 -4.50
N ALA A 65 7.25 -10.69 -3.93
CA ALA A 65 6.93 -9.33 -4.37
C ALA A 65 7.51 -9.01 -5.77
N GLU A 66 8.49 -9.77 -6.25
CA GLU A 66 9.10 -9.61 -7.58
C GLU A 66 9.07 -10.92 -8.37
N GLY A 67 9.34 -10.83 -9.68
CA GLY A 67 9.39 -11.97 -10.57
C GLY A 67 9.10 -11.58 -12.02
N PRO A 68 9.24 -12.51 -12.98
CA PRO A 68 9.01 -12.24 -14.38
C PRO A 68 7.52 -12.04 -14.68
N ALA A 69 7.22 -11.16 -15.64
CA ALA A 69 5.88 -11.03 -16.22
C ALA A 69 5.64 -12.16 -17.24
N ALA A 70 4.37 -12.56 -17.40
CA ALA A 70 3.98 -13.46 -18.46
C ALA A 70 4.29 -12.84 -19.83
N PRO A 71 4.67 -13.65 -20.85
CA PRO A 71 5.08 -13.14 -22.15
C PRO A 71 3.93 -12.51 -22.94
N ALA A 72 2.70 -12.96 -22.71
CA ALA A 72 1.50 -12.42 -23.36
C ALA A 72 0.72 -11.54 -22.37
N ARG A 73 0.23 -10.42 -22.88
CA ARG A 73 -0.65 -9.52 -22.11
C ARG A 73 -2.09 -10.00 -22.16
N ALA A 74 -2.73 -10.04 -21.01
CA ALA A 74 -4.17 -10.24 -20.91
C ALA A 74 -4.92 -9.01 -21.48
N PRO A 75 -6.10 -9.22 -22.08
CA PRO A 75 -6.94 -8.12 -22.53
C PRO A 75 -7.37 -7.26 -21.34
N LEU A 76 -7.36 -5.95 -21.53
CA LEU A 76 -7.80 -4.97 -20.53
C LEU A 76 -9.00 -4.18 -21.08
N PRO A 77 -9.88 -3.68 -20.18
CA PRO A 77 -10.86 -2.69 -20.58
C PRO A 77 -10.18 -1.49 -21.24
N GLU A 78 -10.75 -0.91 -22.30
CA GLU A 78 -10.19 0.27 -22.97
C GLU A 78 -10.18 1.49 -22.05
N ALA A 79 -11.27 1.71 -21.33
CA ALA A 79 -11.40 2.85 -20.43
C ALA A 79 -10.54 2.69 -19.16
N LEU A 80 -9.97 3.81 -18.68
CA LEU A 80 -9.13 3.84 -17.49
C LEU A 80 -9.91 3.53 -16.20
N ALA A 81 -11.14 4.04 -16.08
CA ALA A 81 -11.93 3.90 -14.86
C ALA A 81 -12.23 2.45 -14.48
N PRO A 82 -12.65 1.55 -15.38
CA PRO A 82 -12.78 0.13 -15.07
C PRO A 82 -11.46 -0.53 -14.65
N ARG A 83 -10.33 -0.18 -15.28
CA ARG A 83 -8.99 -0.72 -14.88
C ARG A 83 -8.62 -0.32 -13.46
N VAL A 84 -8.89 0.94 -13.08
CA VAL A 84 -8.66 1.44 -11.73
C VAL A 84 -9.58 0.73 -10.74
N ALA A 85 -10.86 0.59 -11.07
CA ALA A 85 -11.84 -0.08 -10.23
C ALA A 85 -11.50 -1.56 -10.00
N ASP A 86 -11.01 -2.25 -11.02
CA ASP A 86 -10.57 -3.65 -10.94
C ASP A 86 -9.41 -3.83 -9.96
N ILE A 87 -8.33 -3.05 -10.12
CA ILE A 87 -7.17 -3.11 -9.22
C ILE A 87 -7.56 -2.77 -7.78
N LYS A 88 -8.35 -1.71 -7.57
CA LYS A 88 -8.80 -1.32 -6.24
C LYS A 88 -9.74 -2.35 -5.62
N GLY A 89 -10.67 -2.87 -6.43
CA GLY A 89 -11.57 -3.94 -6.01
C GLY A 89 -10.81 -5.20 -5.57
N GLY A 90 -9.82 -5.62 -6.34
CA GLY A 90 -8.95 -6.75 -5.99
C GLY A 90 -8.18 -6.54 -4.68
N ALA A 91 -7.62 -5.33 -4.46
CA ALA A 91 -6.94 -5.01 -3.21
C ALA A 91 -7.90 -4.97 -2.01
N HIS A 92 -9.10 -4.40 -2.15
CA HIS A 92 -10.12 -4.42 -1.09
C HIS A 92 -10.68 -5.82 -0.83
N PHE A 93 -10.73 -6.69 -1.86
CA PHE A 93 -11.10 -8.09 -1.69
C PHE A 93 -10.08 -8.84 -0.80
N MET A 94 -8.83 -8.45 -0.85
CA MET A 94 -7.75 -8.96 0.00
C MET A 94 -7.61 -8.20 1.35
N ASP A 95 -8.65 -7.47 1.77
CA ASP A 95 -8.72 -6.72 3.03
C ASP A 95 -7.81 -5.49 3.12
N ALA A 96 -7.38 -4.88 2.00
CA ALA A 96 -6.81 -3.54 2.05
C ALA A 96 -7.81 -2.55 2.65
N SER A 97 -7.39 -1.76 3.63
CA SER A 97 -8.25 -0.76 4.27
C SER A 97 -8.50 0.42 3.33
N MET A 98 -7.45 0.92 2.69
CA MET A 98 -7.54 1.98 1.67
C MET A 98 -6.58 1.67 0.52
N VAL A 99 -6.95 2.11 -0.70
CA VAL A 99 -6.16 1.89 -1.91
C VAL A 99 -6.08 3.18 -2.71
N GLY A 100 -4.86 3.65 -2.97
CA GLY A 100 -4.59 4.81 -3.82
C GLY A 100 -3.78 4.43 -5.05
N ILE A 101 -3.92 5.21 -6.13
CA ILE A 101 -3.11 5.03 -7.34
C ILE A 101 -2.55 6.39 -7.74
N CYS A 102 -1.25 6.44 -8.05
CA CYS A 102 -0.60 7.64 -8.56
C CYS A 102 0.44 7.31 -9.63
N ARG A 103 0.88 8.34 -10.37
CA ARG A 103 2.11 8.24 -11.16
C ARG A 103 3.28 8.08 -10.20
N LEU A 104 4.24 7.25 -10.59
CA LEU A 104 5.47 7.02 -9.83
C LEU A 104 6.54 8.02 -10.30
N PRO A 105 6.87 9.06 -9.53
CA PRO A 105 7.93 9.98 -9.88
C PRO A 105 9.30 9.37 -9.54
N ASP A 106 10.33 9.76 -10.28
CA ASP A 106 11.72 9.36 -10.02
C ASP A 106 12.16 9.71 -8.59
N SER A 107 11.68 10.85 -8.07
CA SER A 107 11.94 11.30 -6.70
C SER A 107 11.31 10.43 -5.59
N ALA A 108 10.52 9.43 -5.92
CA ALA A 108 10.00 8.47 -4.92
C ALA A 108 10.94 7.26 -4.72
N TRP A 109 11.95 7.11 -5.57
CA TRP A 109 12.94 6.05 -5.40
C TRP A 109 13.94 6.42 -4.32
N LEU A 110 14.20 5.48 -3.40
CA LEU A 110 15.20 5.62 -2.32
C LEU A 110 16.63 5.44 -2.84
N SER A 111 16.82 4.96 -4.06
CA SER A 111 18.09 4.84 -4.74
C SER A 111 18.25 5.93 -5.80
N ASP A 112 19.47 6.30 -6.12
CA ASP A 112 19.77 7.28 -7.19
C ASP A 112 19.44 6.76 -8.60
N THR A 113 19.11 5.47 -8.71
CA THR A 113 18.76 4.84 -9.99
C THR A 113 17.35 4.27 -9.92
N PRO A 114 16.34 4.99 -10.44
CA PRO A 114 14.98 4.48 -10.58
C PRO A 114 14.95 3.20 -11.43
N GLU A 115 14.11 2.25 -11.05
CA GLU A 115 13.86 1.08 -11.89
C GLU A 115 13.10 1.48 -13.16
N ALA A 116 13.72 1.24 -14.31
CA ALA A 116 13.12 1.57 -15.59
C ALA A 116 11.82 0.79 -15.84
N GLY A 117 10.84 1.45 -16.46
CA GLY A 117 9.61 0.81 -16.92
C GLY A 117 8.49 0.71 -15.88
N HIS A 118 8.64 1.32 -14.71
CA HIS A 118 7.56 1.46 -13.74
C HIS A 118 7.02 2.90 -13.71
N ASP A 119 5.76 3.08 -14.14
CA ASP A 119 5.16 4.41 -14.34
C ASP A 119 4.12 4.76 -13.27
N PHE A 120 3.56 3.75 -12.61
CA PHE A 120 2.48 3.90 -11.64
C PHE A 120 2.77 3.12 -10.38
N ALA A 121 2.26 3.64 -9.26
CA ALA A 121 2.22 2.96 -7.98
C ALA A 121 0.77 2.75 -7.53
N VAL A 122 0.46 1.52 -7.12
CA VAL A 122 -0.75 1.16 -6.38
C VAL A 122 -0.37 1.11 -4.91
N VAL A 123 -0.85 2.06 -4.14
CA VAL A 123 -0.54 2.21 -2.71
C VAL A 123 -1.59 1.49 -1.89
N ILE A 124 -1.15 0.59 -1.05
CA ILE A 124 -1.97 -0.22 -0.16
C ILE A 124 -1.78 0.27 1.28
N LEU A 125 -2.86 0.48 1.96
CA LEU A 125 -2.90 0.81 3.37
C LEU A 125 -3.68 -0.25 4.13
N VAL A 126 -3.10 -0.73 5.22
CA VAL A 126 -3.73 -1.67 6.15
C VAL A 126 -3.81 -1.03 7.52
N GLU A 127 -5.03 -0.88 8.04
CA GLU A 127 -5.27 -0.38 9.39
C GLU A 127 -4.78 -1.39 10.43
N HIS A 128 -4.15 -0.89 11.49
CA HIS A 128 -3.83 -1.74 12.63
C HIS A 128 -5.10 -2.22 13.34
N ALA A 129 -5.14 -3.47 13.70
CA ALA A 129 -6.24 -4.02 14.47
C ALA A 129 -6.38 -3.28 15.82
N ARG A 130 -7.58 -3.26 16.35
CA ARG A 130 -7.81 -2.77 17.71
C ARG A 130 -7.15 -3.73 18.71
N ALA A 131 -6.36 -3.17 19.64
CA ALA A 131 -5.85 -3.95 20.76
C ALA A 131 -7.00 -4.42 21.63
N PRO A 132 -6.99 -5.67 22.13
CA PRO A 132 -7.90 -6.11 23.17
C PRO A 132 -7.79 -5.22 24.42
N GLU A 133 -8.85 -5.14 25.20
CA GLU A 133 -8.85 -4.40 26.45
C GLU A 133 -7.84 -5.01 27.46
N PRO A 134 -7.31 -4.20 28.41
CA PRO A 134 -6.27 -4.65 29.33
C PRO A 134 -6.60 -5.90 30.17
N ASP A 135 -7.86 -6.14 30.46
CA ASP A 135 -8.38 -7.29 31.19
C ASP A 135 -8.58 -8.54 30.31
N ASN A 136 -8.48 -8.41 28.99
CA ASN A 136 -8.56 -9.53 28.06
C ASN A 136 -7.28 -10.37 28.12
N PRO A 137 -7.37 -11.71 28.27
CA PRO A 137 -6.18 -12.59 28.29
C PRO A 137 -5.25 -12.45 27.10
N ALA A 138 -5.78 -12.06 25.93
CA ALA A 138 -4.99 -11.85 24.71
C ALA A 138 -4.18 -10.55 24.73
N HIS A 139 -4.53 -9.58 25.58
CA HIS A 139 -3.89 -8.26 25.58
C HIS A 139 -2.36 -8.34 25.69
N GLY A 140 -1.87 -9.16 26.61
CA GLY A 140 -0.44 -9.25 26.92
C GLY A 140 0.45 -9.67 25.73
N TRP A 141 -0.07 -10.51 24.83
CA TRP A 141 0.71 -11.03 23.70
C TRP A 141 0.36 -10.42 22.34
N THR A 142 -0.77 -9.68 22.24
CA THR A 142 -1.21 -9.06 20.98
C THR A 142 -0.88 -7.58 20.88
N ARG A 143 -0.90 -6.83 21.98
CA ARG A 143 -0.74 -5.36 21.98
C ARG A 143 0.53 -4.86 21.28
N ASN A 144 1.63 -5.60 21.35
CA ASN A 144 2.90 -5.24 20.71
C ASN A 144 3.03 -5.78 19.28
N ALA A 145 2.03 -6.53 18.78
CA ALA A 145 2.06 -7.15 17.46
C ALA A 145 1.22 -6.41 16.41
N LEU A 146 0.50 -5.36 16.78
CA LEU A 146 -0.46 -4.70 15.89
C LEU A 146 0.17 -4.20 14.61
N GLY A 147 1.32 -3.50 14.69
CA GLY A 147 2.07 -3.02 13.54
C GLY A 147 2.62 -4.18 12.70
N ALA A 148 3.31 -5.13 13.33
CA ALA A 148 3.90 -6.27 12.63
C ALA A 148 2.85 -7.13 11.88
N ILE A 149 1.66 -7.31 12.45
CA ILE A 149 0.55 -8.00 11.80
C ILE A 149 0.03 -7.20 10.61
N ALA A 150 -0.10 -5.87 10.73
CA ALA A 150 -0.54 -5.04 9.62
C ALA A 150 0.52 -4.97 8.50
N ASP A 151 1.81 -4.89 8.84
CA ASP A 151 2.91 -4.95 7.88
C ASP A 151 2.94 -6.29 7.13
N MET A 152 2.75 -7.39 7.83
CA MET A 152 2.64 -8.72 7.22
C MET A 152 1.46 -8.80 6.24
N ARG A 153 0.28 -8.31 6.64
CA ARG A 153 -0.90 -8.30 5.77
C ARG A 153 -0.72 -7.39 4.55
N ALA A 154 -0.11 -6.22 4.73
CA ALA A 154 0.22 -5.34 3.62
C ALA A 154 1.20 -6.02 2.64
N ALA A 155 2.19 -6.77 3.14
CA ALA A 155 3.12 -7.54 2.34
C ALA A 155 2.43 -8.68 1.56
N GLU A 156 1.51 -9.39 2.20
CA GLU A 156 0.68 -10.43 1.56
C GLU A 156 -0.11 -9.86 0.39
N ILE A 157 -0.87 -8.79 0.63
CA ILE A 157 -1.69 -8.13 -0.40
C ILE A 157 -0.84 -7.70 -1.58
N VAL A 158 0.30 -7.05 -1.31
CA VAL A 158 1.21 -6.56 -2.35
C VAL A 158 1.85 -7.70 -3.13
N ALA A 159 2.27 -8.78 -2.47
CA ALA A 159 2.85 -9.94 -3.14
C ALA A 159 1.85 -10.60 -4.10
N VAL A 160 0.60 -10.79 -3.66
CA VAL A 160 -0.47 -11.38 -4.47
C VAL A 160 -0.87 -10.45 -5.61
N LEU A 161 -1.04 -9.14 -5.35
CA LEU A 161 -1.42 -8.17 -6.37
C LEU A 161 -0.33 -8.00 -7.44
N ALA A 162 0.96 -7.91 -7.04
CA ALA A 162 2.07 -7.87 -7.97
C ALA A 162 2.15 -9.17 -8.80
N GLY A 163 1.96 -10.32 -8.17
CA GLY A 163 1.86 -11.62 -8.84
C GLY A 163 0.74 -11.67 -9.88
N HIS A 164 -0.46 -11.21 -9.52
CA HIS A 164 -1.60 -11.11 -10.42
C HIS A 164 -1.27 -10.24 -11.65
N LEU A 165 -0.72 -9.05 -11.45
CA LEU A 165 -0.33 -8.15 -12.54
C LEU A 165 0.72 -8.80 -13.45
N ARG A 166 1.69 -9.52 -12.90
CA ARG A 166 2.68 -10.28 -13.69
C ARG A 166 2.03 -11.41 -14.49
N CYS A 167 1.08 -12.13 -13.91
CA CYS A 167 0.30 -13.14 -14.65
C CYS A 167 -0.51 -12.53 -15.81
N MET A 168 -0.91 -11.26 -15.68
CA MET A 168 -1.54 -10.50 -16.76
C MET A 168 -0.54 -9.93 -17.77
N GLY A 169 0.74 -10.22 -17.67
CA GLY A 169 1.78 -9.77 -18.61
C GLY A 169 2.30 -8.34 -18.36
N PHE A 170 2.08 -7.76 -17.18
CA PHE A 170 2.63 -6.46 -16.81
C PHE A 170 3.84 -6.61 -15.90
N SER A 171 4.91 -5.83 -16.14
CA SER A 171 5.98 -5.71 -15.14
C SER A 171 5.40 -5.10 -13.87
N ALA A 172 5.57 -5.81 -12.75
CA ALA A 172 5.08 -5.36 -11.46
C ALA A 172 5.99 -5.86 -10.33
N ARG A 173 6.33 -4.95 -9.41
CA ARG A 173 7.15 -5.22 -8.24
C ARG A 173 6.48 -4.67 -6.98
N GLY A 174 6.45 -5.47 -5.93
CA GLY A 174 5.98 -5.07 -4.61
C GLY A 174 7.07 -4.39 -3.79
N HIS A 175 6.70 -3.35 -3.06
CA HIS A 175 7.54 -2.62 -2.12
C HIS A 175 6.85 -2.61 -0.76
N ILE A 176 7.48 -3.21 0.22
CA ILE A 176 6.96 -3.37 1.59
C ILE A 176 7.92 -2.75 2.60
N ALA A 177 7.42 -2.50 3.79
CA ALA A 177 8.23 -1.95 4.88
C ALA A 177 9.48 -2.84 5.13
N GLY A 178 10.66 -2.23 5.06
CA GLY A 178 11.96 -2.92 5.22
C GLY A 178 12.48 -3.67 3.98
N HIS A 179 11.67 -3.86 2.94
CA HIS A 179 12.03 -4.59 1.71
C HIS A 179 11.54 -3.85 0.46
N GLY A 180 11.78 -2.55 0.39
CA GLY A 180 11.33 -1.75 -0.73
C GLY A 180 12.34 -0.65 -1.07
N ALA A 181 12.30 -0.20 -2.32
CA ALA A 181 13.11 0.88 -2.84
C ALA A 181 12.31 2.18 -3.03
N LEU A 182 11.12 2.29 -2.45
CA LEU A 182 10.22 3.43 -2.62
C LEU A 182 9.90 4.11 -1.29
N ASP A 183 9.78 5.44 -1.34
CA ASP A 183 9.20 6.25 -0.27
C ASP A 183 7.68 6.07 -0.25
N LEU A 184 7.20 5.14 0.58
CA LEU A 184 5.79 4.78 0.69
C LEU A 184 4.93 5.92 1.23
N GLU A 185 5.47 6.77 2.12
CA GLU A 185 4.75 7.93 2.65
C GLU A 185 4.51 8.98 1.56
N LYS A 186 5.54 9.28 0.74
CA LYS A 186 5.40 10.15 -0.44
C LYS A 186 4.32 9.62 -1.37
N LEU A 187 4.33 8.33 -1.68
CA LEU A 187 3.31 7.72 -2.54
C LEU A 187 1.91 7.78 -1.93
N ALA A 188 1.78 7.64 -0.61
CA ALA A 188 0.49 7.81 0.08
C ALA A 188 -0.05 9.23 -0.07
N VAL A 189 0.81 10.26 0.00
CA VAL A 189 0.42 11.65 -0.27
C VAL A 189 0.05 11.84 -1.74
N LEU A 190 0.89 11.39 -2.68
CA LEU A 190 0.66 11.54 -4.12
C LEU A 190 -0.58 10.80 -4.60
N SER A 191 -0.94 9.68 -3.99
CA SER A 191 -2.14 8.92 -4.30
C SER A 191 -3.41 9.49 -3.67
N GLY A 192 -3.30 10.49 -2.79
CA GLY A 192 -4.42 11.13 -2.09
C GLY A 192 -4.91 10.37 -0.87
N LEU A 193 -4.17 9.39 -0.37
CA LEU A 193 -4.51 8.68 0.87
C LEU A 193 -4.14 9.48 2.11
N ALA A 194 -3.10 10.30 2.04
CA ALA A 194 -2.53 11.00 3.18
C ALA A 194 -2.28 12.49 2.89
N VAL A 195 -2.07 13.26 3.95
CA VAL A 195 -1.51 14.61 3.91
C VAL A 195 -0.18 14.64 4.63
N ARG A 196 0.78 15.44 4.11
CA ARG A 196 2.07 15.66 4.77
C ARG A 196 1.89 16.57 5.99
N THR A 197 2.41 16.15 7.14
CA THR A 197 2.34 16.89 8.41
C THR A 197 3.76 17.00 8.98
N GLY A 198 4.50 18.01 8.58
CA GLY A 198 5.93 18.12 8.88
C GLY A 198 6.73 16.98 8.24
N SER A 199 7.46 16.21 9.04
CA SER A 199 8.25 15.05 8.59
C SER A 199 7.46 13.74 8.52
N THR A 200 6.16 13.74 8.84
CA THR A 200 5.31 12.54 8.86
C THR A 200 4.07 12.75 8.01
N ILE A 201 3.27 11.71 7.85
CA ILE A 201 1.98 11.79 7.18
C ILE A 201 0.83 11.57 8.16
N ALA A 202 -0.33 12.14 7.86
CA ALA A 202 -1.59 11.87 8.54
C ALA A 202 -2.61 11.35 7.54
N ILE A 203 -3.39 10.37 7.97
CA ILE A 203 -4.47 9.77 7.18
C ILE A 203 -5.77 10.00 7.94
N PRO A 204 -6.79 10.60 7.32
CA PRO A 204 -8.09 10.75 7.94
C PRO A 204 -8.63 9.41 8.43
N TYR A 205 -9.25 9.40 9.58
CA TYR A 205 -9.87 8.23 10.23
C TYR A 205 -8.92 7.25 10.92
N LEU A 206 -7.59 7.25 10.63
CA LEU A 206 -6.67 6.20 11.08
C LEU A 206 -5.59 6.69 12.04
N GLU A 207 -5.45 8.02 12.22
CA GLU A 207 -4.34 8.62 12.96
C GLU A 207 -2.99 8.06 12.44
N ARG A 208 -2.16 7.46 13.30
CA ARG A 208 -0.88 6.81 12.92
C ARG A 208 -0.92 5.29 13.04
N ARG A 209 -2.09 4.70 13.01
CA ARG A 209 -2.29 3.25 13.21
C ARG A 209 -2.54 2.54 11.90
N PHE A 210 -1.55 2.58 11.02
CA PHE A 210 -1.62 1.94 9.71
C PHE A 210 -0.24 1.48 9.23
N SER A 211 -0.23 0.53 8.33
CA SER A 211 0.94 0.06 7.57
C SER A 211 0.76 0.38 6.10
N LEU A 212 1.87 0.68 5.42
CA LEU A 212 1.90 1.01 3.99
C LEU A 212 2.71 -0.01 3.21
N ALA A 213 2.23 -0.31 2.01
CA ALA A 213 2.98 -1.03 0.98
C ALA A 213 2.56 -0.52 -0.40
N ALA A 214 3.32 -0.81 -1.45
CA ALA A 214 2.96 -0.40 -2.79
C ALA A 214 3.35 -1.44 -3.84
N VAL A 215 2.62 -1.46 -4.96
CA VAL A 215 3.02 -2.15 -6.18
C VAL A 215 3.42 -1.11 -7.22
N ALA A 216 4.69 -1.10 -7.62
CA ALA A 216 5.15 -0.39 -8.81
C ALA A 216 4.84 -1.23 -10.04
N LYS A 217 4.28 -0.62 -11.10
CA LYS A 217 3.89 -1.32 -12.33
C LYS A 217 4.17 -0.48 -13.58
N SER A 218 4.43 -1.18 -14.69
CA SER A 218 4.56 -0.54 -15.99
C SER A 218 3.23 0.02 -16.49
N ALA A 219 3.28 1.09 -17.30
CA ALA A 219 2.14 1.53 -18.07
C ALA A 219 1.63 0.39 -18.96
N SER A 220 0.34 0.33 -19.21
CA SER A 220 -0.18 -0.38 -20.35
C SER A 220 0.20 0.46 -21.56
N SER A 221 1.33 0.16 -22.24
CA SER A 221 1.60 0.73 -23.54
C SER A 221 0.40 0.40 -24.43
N GLY A 222 -0.32 1.42 -24.85
CA GLY A 222 -1.29 1.29 -25.93
C GLY A 222 -0.53 0.73 -27.12
N GLY A 223 -0.95 -0.41 -27.60
CA GLY A 223 -0.61 -0.89 -28.94
C GLY A 223 -1.35 -0.06 -29.96
#